data_0913374f1b2abfca3bce53337c151faf
#
_entry.id   0913374f1b2abfca3bce53337c151faf
#
_cell.length_a   1.000
_cell.length_b   1.000
_cell.length_c   1.000
_cell.angle_alpha   90.00
_cell.angle_beta   90.00
_cell.angle_gamma   90.00
#
_symmetry.space_group_name_H-M   'P 1'
#
loop_
_entity.id
_entity.type
_entity.pdbx_description
1 polymer ?
#
loop_
_entity_poly.entity_id
_entity_poly.type
_entity_poly.pdbx_seq_one_letter_code
_entity_poly.pdbx_strand_id
1 'polypeptide(L)'
;MASMAIGVSFSIISGIGGGGDGVNQVATASRTTLKLNQKYTQTESTCRFLGMKKYRGSGAIRTVSKAVVDGEEMSRRNLRVGLICGGPSAERGISLNSARSVLDHIQGNGISVSCYYIDPDLKAFAISSAQLYSNTPADFDFKLESLAQGFSSLSGLAEHLVSAVDIVFPVIHGRFGEDGGIQELLESHNIPFVGTGSRECRRAFDKYEASLVLRDYGFMTVPNYLVQGTDVDESEIAQWFTDNQLDLNMGKVVVKPAKAGSSIGVKVAFGVKDSVKKAIELIREGIDDRVVVEVFIEDAYEFTAIVLDVGSGSVCHPVVLMPTEVQLQFHGSSDPKEDAIFDYRRKYLPTQQVTYHTPPRFPIHVIKRIREEASLIFQKLGLRDFARIDGWYLAPNSNLLSSASERLGGPESGDIICTDINLISGMEQTSFFFQQASKVGFSHSNILRTIVHRASSRFPDLSWYNNGYSQLLQGSTDLEISGDVQKVFVIFGGDTSERQVSVMSGTNVWINLQRFVDLNVTPCLLSPSLSNSSGTSSNLDNKEVWALPSK
;
A
#
# COMPACT_ATOMS: atom_id res chain seq x y z
N MET A 1 -2.88 -41.52 3.22
CA MET A 1 -1.64 -40.78 3.49
C MET A 1 -0.83 -40.73 2.20
N ALA A 2 -0.97 -39.67 1.45
CA ALA A 2 -0.22 -39.45 0.21
C ALA A 2 0.79 -38.32 0.49
N SER A 3 2.07 -38.65 0.45
CA SER A 3 3.19 -37.73 0.63
C SER A 3 3.36 -36.97 -0.68
N MET A 4 3.05 -35.67 -0.71
CA MET A 4 3.40 -34.75 -1.80
C MET A 4 4.84 -34.28 -1.60
N ALA A 5 5.73 -34.67 -2.49
CA ALA A 5 7.08 -34.12 -2.58
C ALA A 5 7.04 -32.89 -3.49
N ILE A 6 7.30 -31.71 -2.93
CA ILE A 6 7.47 -30.48 -3.69
C ILE A 6 8.92 -30.42 -4.14
N GLY A 7 9.16 -30.62 -5.43
CA GLY A 7 10.46 -30.45 -6.06
C GLY A 7 10.59 -29.03 -6.62
N VAL A 8 11.43 -28.20 -6.01
CA VAL A 8 11.83 -26.91 -6.56
C VAL A 8 13.11 -27.10 -7.35
N SER A 9 13.05 -26.93 -8.67
CA SER A 9 14.24 -27.00 -9.54
C SER A 9 14.75 -25.59 -9.82
N PHE A 10 16.01 -25.33 -9.44
CA PHE A 10 16.72 -24.11 -9.79
C PHE A 10 17.66 -24.40 -10.97
N SER A 11 17.58 -23.63 -12.03
CA SER A 11 18.56 -23.65 -13.11
C SER A 11 19.31 -22.33 -13.14
N ILE A 12 20.61 -22.36 -12.90
CA ILE A 12 21.51 -21.21 -13.06
C ILE A 12 22.17 -21.37 -14.44
N ILE A 13 21.93 -20.42 -15.31
CA ILE A 13 22.61 -20.35 -16.62
C ILE A 13 23.69 -19.28 -16.51
N SER A 14 24.95 -19.69 -16.47
CA SER A 14 26.10 -18.78 -16.58
C SER A 14 26.51 -18.66 -18.05
N GLY A 15 26.31 -17.48 -18.63
CA GLY A 15 26.77 -17.17 -19.98
C GLY A 15 28.18 -16.59 -19.95
N ILE A 16 29.11 -17.26 -20.61
CA ILE A 16 30.46 -16.74 -20.90
C ILE A 16 30.38 -15.98 -22.22
N GLY A 17 30.72 -14.69 -22.17
CA GLY A 17 30.84 -13.87 -23.37
C GLY A 17 32.16 -14.13 -24.08
N GLY A 18 32.12 -14.51 -25.34
CA GLY A 18 33.24 -14.53 -26.28
C GLY A 18 32.71 -14.37 -27.68
N GLY A 19 33.18 -13.35 -28.39
CA GLY A 19 32.76 -13.05 -29.74
C GLY A 19 33.32 -14.02 -30.77
N GLY A 20 32.59 -14.20 -31.88
CA GLY A 20 33.06 -14.83 -33.12
C GLY A 20 32.11 -15.89 -33.66
N ASP A 21 31.56 -15.58 -34.78
CA ASP A 21 30.96 -16.40 -35.87
C ASP A 21 30.56 -17.87 -35.66
N GLY A 22 29.27 -18.10 -35.91
CA GLY A 22 28.79 -19.22 -36.69
C GLY A 22 28.68 -20.60 -36.04
N VAL A 23 27.48 -21.17 -36.20
CA VAL A 23 27.11 -22.59 -36.07
C VAL A 23 26.37 -23.01 -34.79
N ASN A 24 25.13 -23.40 -35.01
CA ASN A 24 24.23 -24.09 -34.08
C ASN A 24 24.87 -25.32 -33.46
N GLN A 25 24.95 -25.34 -32.12
CA GLN A 25 25.05 -26.59 -31.36
C GLN A 25 24.06 -26.57 -30.19
N VAL A 26 23.15 -27.51 -30.25
CA VAL A 26 22.21 -27.85 -29.17
C VAL A 26 22.97 -28.60 -28.09
N ALA A 27 23.09 -28.01 -26.92
CA ALA A 27 23.67 -28.68 -25.76
C ALA A 27 22.59 -29.43 -24.99
N THR A 28 22.68 -30.76 -24.97
CA THR A 28 21.87 -31.66 -24.16
C THR A 28 22.26 -31.54 -22.68
N ALA A 29 21.32 -31.18 -21.84
CA ALA A 29 21.47 -31.13 -20.39
C ALA A 29 21.28 -32.53 -19.76
N SER A 30 22.29 -33.04 -19.07
CA SER A 30 22.24 -34.29 -18.27
C SER A 30 21.52 -34.03 -16.94
N ARG A 31 20.53 -34.88 -16.64
CA ARG A 31 19.82 -34.93 -15.36
C ARG A 31 20.68 -35.64 -14.30
N THR A 32 21.02 -34.93 -13.22
CA THR A 32 21.57 -35.55 -12.02
C THR A 32 20.51 -35.51 -10.92
N THR A 33 20.07 -36.69 -10.49
CA THR A 33 19.09 -36.84 -9.42
C THR A 33 19.82 -37.08 -8.10
N LEU A 34 19.69 -36.17 -7.15
CA LEU A 34 20.20 -36.36 -5.79
C LEU A 34 19.08 -36.89 -4.88
N LYS A 35 19.27 -38.09 -4.32
CA LYS A 35 18.40 -38.67 -3.29
C LYS A 35 18.89 -38.21 -1.91
N LEU A 36 18.03 -37.50 -1.16
CA LEU A 36 18.25 -37.17 0.24
C LEU A 36 17.48 -38.14 1.14
N ASN A 37 18.23 -38.86 1.98
CA ASN A 37 17.69 -39.66 3.09
C ASN A 37 17.59 -38.77 4.33
N GLN A 38 16.37 -38.60 4.85
CA GLN A 38 16.14 -37.91 6.13
C GLN A 38 16.20 -38.89 7.31
N LYS A 39 17.05 -38.58 8.28
CA LYS A 39 16.88 -38.98 9.69
C LYS A 39 16.70 -37.73 10.52
N TYR A 40 15.57 -37.64 11.21
CA TYR A 40 15.26 -36.57 12.14
C TYR A 40 16.06 -36.71 13.45
N THR A 41 16.77 -35.65 13.83
CA THR A 41 17.06 -35.29 15.23
C THR A 41 16.98 -33.79 15.37
N GLN A 42 16.21 -33.34 16.37
CA GLN A 42 16.04 -31.92 16.73
C GLN A 42 17.37 -31.32 17.16
N THR A 43 17.84 -30.31 16.49
CA THR A 43 18.73 -29.26 17.00
C THR A 43 18.66 -28.05 16.11
N GLU A 44 18.77 -26.88 16.71
CA GLU A 44 18.68 -25.51 16.15
C GLU A 44 19.31 -25.36 14.75
N SER A 45 18.50 -24.92 13.78
CA SER A 45 18.96 -24.78 12.40
C SER A 45 19.43 -23.34 12.10
N THR A 46 20.73 -23.15 12.22
CA THR A 46 21.44 -22.12 11.45
C THR A 46 21.61 -22.64 10.02
N CYS A 47 20.97 -22.01 9.04
CA CYS A 47 21.20 -22.28 7.62
C CYS A 47 22.66 -21.96 7.25
N ARG A 48 23.50 -22.98 7.12
CA ARG A 48 24.80 -22.87 6.46
C ARG A 48 24.66 -23.25 5.00
N PHE A 49 24.90 -22.32 4.09
CA PHE A 49 25.17 -22.63 2.70
C PHE A 49 26.52 -23.29 2.56
N LEU A 50 26.56 -24.54 2.08
CA LEU A 50 27.76 -25.27 1.73
C LEU A 50 28.09 -25.07 0.25
N GLY A 51 29.32 -24.62 -0.02
CA GLY A 51 29.91 -24.74 -1.34
C GLY A 51 30.80 -23.60 -1.82
N MET A 52 31.72 -23.10 -1.01
CA MET A 52 32.84 -22.31 -1.53
C MET A 52 34.14 -23.07 -1.48
N LYS A 53 34.75 -23.36 -2.63
CA LYS A 53 36.12 -23.83 -2.76
C LYS A 53 37.09 -22.75 -2.28
N LYS A 54 37.93 -23.11 -1.30
CA LYS A 54 39.04 -22.27 -0.83
C LYS A 54 40.11 -22.16 -1.93
N TYR A 55 40.34 -20.95 -2.42
CA TYR A 55 41.59 -20.60 -3.09
C TYR A 55 42.62 -20.15 -2.03
N ARG A 56 43.76 -20.80 -1.95
CA ARG A 56 44.93 -20.34 -1.19
C ARG A 56 45.71 -19.40 -2.09
N GLY A 57 45.74 -18.11 -1.76
CA GLY A 57 46.72 -17.16 -2.26
C GLY A 57 47.52 -16.62 -1.08
N SER A 58 48.81 -16.90 -1.05
CA SER A 58 49.74 -16.34 -0.08
C SER A 58 50.10 -14.91 -0.46
N GLY A 59 49.57 -13.94 0.28
CA GLY A 59 49.94 -12.51 0.20
C GLY A 59 50.18 -11.99 1.61
N ALA A 60 51.36 -11.45 1.84
CA ALA A 60 51.85 -10.96 3.12
C ALA A 60 50.95 -9.82 3.67
N ILE A 61 50.45 -10.01 4.86
CA ILE A 61 49.72 -9.01 5.64
C ILE A 61 50.72 -8.03 6.25
N ARG A 62 50.73 -6.78 5.80
CA ARG A 62 51.38 -5.67 6.52
C ARG A 62 50.49 -5.30 7.70
N THR A 63 50.98 -5.54 8.89
CA THR A 63 50.44 -5.04 10.13
C THR A 63 50.57 -3.53 10.17
N VAL A 64 49.46 -2.81 10.06
CA VAL A 64 49.36 -1.40 10.44
C VAL A 64 48.96 -1.38 11.91
N SER A 65 49.82 -0.78 12.73
CA SER A 65 49.68 -0.61 14.16
C SER A 65 48.38 0.13 14.49
N LYS A 66 47.55 -0.49 15.32
CA LYS A 66 46.35 0.06 15.97
C LYS A 66 46.77 1.25 16.84
N ALA A 67 46.34 2.45 16.45
CA ALA A 67 46.17 3.52 17.42
C ALA A 67 44.87 3.19 18.19
N VAL A 68 45.05 2.95 19.49
CA VAL A 68 43.94 2.78 20.44
C VAL A 68 43.26 4.15 20.55
N VAL A 69 42.08 4.27 19.98
CA VAL A 69 41.11 5.30 20.38
C VAL A 69 40.07 4.55 21.18
N ASP A 70 40.05 4.79 22.48
CA ASP A 70 38.95 4.39 23.36
C ASP A 70 37.69 5.14 22.94
N GLY A 71 36.93 4.53 22.05
CA GLY A 71 35.57 4.87 21.67
C GLY A 71 34.77 3.60 21.85
N GLU A 72 33.86 3.59 22.81
CA GLU A 72 32.90 2.52 23.03
C GLU A 72 32.33 2.08 21.69
N GLU A 73 32.54 0.82 21.32
CA GLU A 73 31.79 0.11 20.31
C GLU A 73 30.32 0.08 20.74
N MET A 74 29.58 1.15 20.48
CA MET A 74 28.14 1.17 20.61
C MET A 74 27.62 0.14 19.61
N SER A 75 27.36 -1.07 20.09
CA SER A 75 26.66 -2.15 19.37
C SER A 75 25.48 -1.49 18.65
N ARG A 76 25.51 -1.49 17.29
CA ARG A 76 24.45 -0.89 16.47
C ARG A 76 23.16 -1.65 16.74
N ARG A 77 22.37 -1.13 17.67
CA ARG A 77 21.05 -1.68 18.00
C ARG A 77 20.11 -1.48 16.82
N ASN A 78 19.42 -2.55 16.39
CA ASN A 78 18.37 -2.46 15.38
C ASN A 78 17.14 -1.77 15.94
N LEU A 79 16.48 -0.92 15.12
CA LEU A 79 15.16 -0.38 15.44
C LEU A 79 14.13 -1.53 15.40
N ARG A 80 13.42 -1.75 16.52
CA ARG A 80 12.38 -2.77 16.63
C ARG A 80 11.04 -2.17 16.20
N VAL A 81 10.52 -2.62 15.06
CA VAL A 81 9.23 -2.15 14.51
C VAL A 81 8.16 -3.19 14.79
N GLY A 82 7.06 -2.79 15.41
CA GLY A 82 5.84 -3.58 15.55
C GLY A 82 4.89 -3.33 14.38
N LEU A 83 4.78 -4.26 13.46
CA LEU A 83 3.87 -4.17 12.32
C LEU A 83 2.50 -4.75 12.70
N ILE A 84 1.46 -3.89 12.75
CA ILE A 84 0.11 -4.31 13.16
C ILE A 84 -0.82 -4.28 11.95
N CYS A 85 -1.52 -5.39 11.70
CA CYS A 85 -2.46 -5.55 10.59
C CYS A 85 -3.78 -6.21 11.02
N GLY A 86 -4.72 -6.35 10.10
CA GLY A 86 -6.05 -6.94 10.32
C GLY A 86 -7.11 -5.88 10.54
N GLY A 87 -7.84 -5.99 11.65
CA GLY A 87 -8.89 -5.07 12.06
C GLY A 87 -10.32 -5.53 11.69
N PRO A 88 -11.33 -4.82 12.23
CA PRO A 88 -12.75 -5.18 12.06
C PRO A 88 -13.34 -4.77 10.70
N SER A 89 -12.60 -4.03 9.90
CA SER A 89 -13.07 -3.55 8.60
C SER A 89 -13.15 -4.68 7.56
N ALA A 90 -14.06 -4.55 6.60
CA ALA A 90 -14.10 -5.40 5.41
C ALA A 90 -12.82 -5.30 4.55
N GLU A 91 -11.97 -4.29 4.79
CA GLU A 91 -10.67 -4.08 4.14
C GLU A 91 -9.53 -4.93 4.73
N ARG A 92 -9.85 -5.90 5.61
CA ARG A 92 -8.88 -6.81 6.23
C ARG A 92 -7.90 -7.44 5.22
N GLY A 93 -8.39 -7.85 4.05
CA GLY A 93 -7.53 -8.42 2.99
C GLY A 93 -6.49 -7.43 2.47
N ILE A 94 -6.85 -6.16 2.35
CA ILE A 94 -5.94 -5.07 1.94
C ILE A 94 -4.91 -4.84 3.04
N SER A 95 -5.32 -4.85 4.31
CA SER A 95 -4.44 -4.75 5.46
C SER A 95 -3.37 -5.85 5.47
N LEU A 96 -3.76 -7.11 5.26
CA LEU A 96 -2.82 -8.24 5.19
C LEU A 96 -1.84 -8.11 4.01
N ASN A 97 -2.30 -7.65 2.84
CA ASN A 97 -1.44 -7.42 1.68
C ASN A 97 -0.46 -6.27 1.91
N SER A 98 -0.93 -5.18 2.51
CA SER A 98 -0.09 -4.05 2.92
C SER A 98 0.97 -4.48 3.93
N ALA A 99 0.60 -5.29 4.93
CA ALA A 99 1.54 -5.81 5.93
C ALA A 99 2.65 -6.67 5.33
N ARG A 100 2.31 -7.56 4.38
CA ARG A 100 3.32 -8.35 3.64
C ARG A 100 4.32 -7.45 2.93
N SER A 101 3.79 -6.47 2.19
CA SER A 101 4.61 -5.54 1.42
C SER A 101 5.51 -4.71 2.33
N VAL A 102 4.98 -4.17 3.44
CA VAL A 102 5.77 -3.41 4.41
C VAL A 102 6.87 -4.29 5.01
N LEU A 103 6.54 -5.51 5.46
CA LEU A 103 7.51 -6.47 6.00
C LEU A 103 8.65 -6.74 5.01
N ASP A 104 8.31 -7.03 3.74
CA ASP A 104 9.28 -7.33 2.68
C ASP A 104 10.29 -6.21 2.45
N HIS A 105 9.87 -4.95 2.63
CA HIS A 105 10.66 -3.80 2.23
C HIS A 105 11.38 -3.09 3.39
N ILE A 106 10.91 -3.23 4.64
CA ILE A 106 11.56 -2.55 5.77
C ILE A 106 12.50 -3.44 6.58
N GLN A 107 12.28 -4.75 6.60
CA GLN A 107 13.09 -5.70 7.38
C GLN A 107 14.56 -5.71 6.95
N GLY A 108 15.48 -5.81 7.89
CA GLY A 108 16.93 -5.80 7.65
C GLY A 108 17.53 -4.38 7.66
N ASN A 109 18.83 -4.26 7.42
CA ASN A 109 19.57 -3.00 7.38
C ASN A 109 19.25 -2.08 8.59
N GLY A 110 19.40 -2.59 9.80
CA GLY A 110 19.17 -1.84 11.03
C GLY A 110 17.71 -1.79 11.52
N ILE A 111 16.78 -2.50 10.86
CA ILE A 111 15.39 -2.65 11.30
C ILE A 111 15.05 -4.13 11.50
N SER A 112 14.44 -4.47 12.64
CA SER A 112 13.82 -5.76 12.92
C SER A 112 12.32 -5.60 13.07
N VAL A 113 11.52 -6.50 12.46
CA VAL A 113 10.06 -6.39 12.43
C VAL A 113 9.44 -7.55 13.19
N SER A 114 8.54 -7.22 14.13
CA SER A 114 7.64 -8.17 14.80
C SER A 114 6.23 -7.94 14.31
N CYS A 115 5.49 -9.00 13.97
CA CYS A 115 4.17 -8.92 13.37
C CYS A 115 3.07 -9.19 14.40
N TYR A 116 2.03 -8.37 14.34
CA TYR A 116 0.84 -8.47 15.19
C TYR A 116 -0.41 -8.41 14.33
N TYR A 117 -1.43 -9.14 14.73
CA TYR A 117 -2.71 -9.18 14.04
C TYR A 117 -3.84 -8.86 15.00
N ILE A 118 -4.78 -8.06 14.56
CA ILE A 118 -6.03 -7.76 15.26
C ILE A 118 -7.17 -8.35 14.43
N ASP A 119 -7.99 -9.19 15.04
CA ASP A 119 -9.10 -9.85 14.35
C ASP A 119 -10.34 -8.92 14.25
N PRO A 120 -11.42 -9.35 13.56
CA PRO A 120 -12.65 -8.56 13.47
C PRO A 120 -13.33 -8.28 14.81
N ASP A 121 -13.12 -9.12 15.82
CA ASP A 121 -13.63 -8.97 17.18
C ASP A 121 -12.72 -8.16 18.09
N LEU A 122 -11.66 -7.53 17.53
CA LEU A 122 -10.62 -6.78 18.25
C LEU A 122 -9.78 -7.64 19.21
N LYS A 123 -9.71 -8.95 19.01
CA LYS A 123 -8.74 -9.80 19.69
C LYS A 123 -7.37 -9.65 19.03
N ALA A 124 -6.34 -9.56 19.84
CA ALA A 124 -4.99 -9.32 19.37
C ALA A 124 -4.10 -10.56 19.49
N PHE A 125 -3.20 -10.73 18.53
CA PHE A 125 -2.31 -11.88 18.42
C PHE A 125 -0.91 -11.44 17.99
N ALA A 126 0.12 -12.05 18.59
CA ALA A 126 1.47 -12.05 18.01
C ALA A 126 1.55 -13.17 16.97
N ILE A 127 1.98 -12.86 15.77
CA ILE A 127 2.08 -13.77 14.65
C ILE A 127 3.51 -13.81 14.12
N SER A 128 3.90 -14.95 13.54
CA SER A 128 5.17 -15.02 12.83
C SER A 128 5.07 -14.33 11.45
N SER A 129 6.20 -13.86 10.93
CA SER A 129 6.27 -13.33 9.57
C SER A 129 5.77 -14.36 8.53
N ALA A 130 6.03 -15.66 8.74
CA ALA A 130 5.56 -16.71 7.85
C ALA A 130 4.02 -16.83 7.77
N GLN A 131 3.29 -16.46 8.83
CA GLN A 131 1.82 -16.48 8.82
C GLN A 131 1.23 -15.41 7.87
N LEU A 132 1.91 -14.28 7.71
CA LEU A 132 1.48 -13.25 6.73
C LEU A 132 1.49 -13.75 5.29
N TYR A 133 2.29 -14.76 4.95
CA TYR A 133 2.36 -15.35 3.60
C TYR A 133 1.36 -16.49 3.38
N SER A 134 0.26 -16.49 4.11
CA SER A 134 -0.88 -17.38 3.84
C SER A 134 -1.50 -17.08 2.47
N ASN A 135 -1.84 -18.14 1.73
CA ASN A 135 -2.33 -18.01 0.35
C ASN A 135 -3.77 -17.49 0.28
N THR A 136 -4.57 -17.81 1.29
CA THR A 136 -5.99 -17.40 1.37
C THR A 136 -6.31 -16.87 2.75
N PRO A 137 -7.38 -16.09 2.92
CA PRO A 137 -7.87 -15.70 4.24
C PRO A 137 -8.17 -16.90 5.14
N ALA A 138 -8.73 -17.99 4.60
CA ALA A 138 -9.02 -19.20 5.36
C ALA A 138 -7.75 -19.92 5.84
N ASP A 139 -6.70 -19.96 5.00
CA ASP A 139 -5.37 -20.49 5.40
C ASP A 139 -4.76 -19.61 6.50
N PHE A 140 -4.92 -18.31 6.40
CA PHE A 140 -4.48 -17.40 7.45
C PHE A 140 -5.22 -17.64 8.77
N ASP A 141 -6.54 -17.75 8.73
CA ASP A 141 -7.37 -17.98 9.92
C ASP A 141 -7.04 -19.31 10.59
N PHE A 142 -6.85 -20.38 9.81
CA PHE A 142 -6.41 -21.70 10.33
C PHE A 142 -5.04 -21.61 11.03
N LYS A 143 -4.07 -20.90 10.43
CA LYS A 143 -2.75 -20.70 11.04
C LYS A 143 -2.82 -19.81 12.27
N LEU A 144 -3.72 -18.82 12.28
CA LEU A 144 -3.93 -17.97 13.43
C LEU A 144 -4.37 -18.78 14.65
N GLU A 145 -5.38 -19.64 14.51
CA GLU A 145 -5.88 -20.49 15.57
C GLU A 145 -4.83 -21.51 16.10
N SER A 146 -3.97 -21.99 15.19
CA SER A 146 -3.04 -23.07 15.51
C SER A 146 -1.69 -22.60 16.05
N LEU A 147 -1.23 -21.41 15.67
CA LEU A 147 0.18 -21.00 15.82
C LEU A 147 0.35 -19.63 16.49
N ALA A 148 -0.68 -18.78 16.54
CA ALA A 148 -0.55 -17.44 17.06
C ALA A 148 -0.64 -17.41 18.59
N GLN A 149 0.09 -16.47 19.19
CA GLN A 149 -0.01 -16.18 20.61
C GLN A 149 -1.04 -15.07 20.83
N GLY A 150 -2.18 -15.41 21.44
CA GLY A 150 -3.24 -14.47 21.77
C GLY A 150 -2.90 -13.61 22.99
N PHE A 151 -3.34 -12.36 22.99
CA PHE A 151 -3.35 -11.46 24.15
C PHE A 151 -4.72 -11.47 24.81
N SER A 152 -4.75 -11.24 26.11
CA SER A 152 -6.02 -11.22 26.88
C SER A 152 -6.92 -10.03 26.54
N SER A 153 -6.33 -8.94 26.06
CA SER A 153 -7.02 -7.69 25.69
C SER A 153 -6.11 -6.83 24.79
N LEU A 154 -6.69 -5.77 24.21
CA LEU A 154 -5.90 -4.73 23.52
C LEU A 154 -4.93 -4.03 24.48
N SER A 155 -5.29 -3.81 25.74
CA SER A 155 -4.38 -3.27 26.76
C SER A 155 -3.20 -4.21 27.00
N GLY A 156 -3.45 -5.54 27.08
CA GLY A 156 -2.38 -6.52 27.21
C GLY A 156 -1.45 -6.56 25.99
N LEU A 157 -1.96 -6.33 24.78
CA LEU A 157 -1.12 -6.11 23.59
C LEU A 157 -0.27 -4.83 23.78
N ALA A 158 -0.87 -3.71 24.20
CA ALA A 158 -0.15 -2.44 24.36
C ALA A 158 0.96 -2.55 25.43
N GLU A 159 0.70 -3.17 26.57
CA GLU A 159 1.70 -3.45 27.60
C GLU A 159 2.87 -4.29 27.06
N HIS A 160 2.58 -5.28 26.24
CA HIS A 160 3.61 -6.07 25.54
C HIS A 160 4.43 -5.19 24.58
N LEU A 161 3.78 -4.36 23.76
CA LEU A 161 4.44 -3.49 22.78
C LEU A 161 5.42 -2.51 23.43
N VAL A 162 5.09 -1.93 24.60
CA VAL A 162 5.99 -1.03 25.34
C VAL A 162 7.38 -1.62 25.55
N SER A 163 7.48 -2.93 25.79
CA SER A 163 8.75 -3.61 26.02
C SER A 163 9.34 -4.25 24.76
N ALA A 164 8.49 -4.69 23.82
CA ALA A 164 8.89 -5.50 22.69
C ALA A 164 9.37 -4.68 21.48
N VAL A 165 8.86 -3.47 21.29
CA VAL A 165 9.15 -2.65 20.09
C VAL A 165 9.58 -1.23 20.47
N ASP A 166 10.21 -0.54 19.53
CA ASP A 166 10.62 0.85 19.68
C ASP A 166 9.63 1.79 18.99
N ILE A 167 8.98 1.33 17.90
CA ILE A 167 7.95 2.05 17.16
C ILE A 167 6.96 1.07 16.54
N VAL A 168 5.69 1.47 16.47
CA VAL A 168 4.63 0.69 15.83
C VAL A 168 4.33 1.23 14.45
N PHE A 169 4.15 0.36 13.46
CA PHE A 169 3.66 0.68 12.12
C PHE A 169 2.29 0.01 11.92
N PRO A 170 1.19 0.73 12.18
CA PRO A 170 -0.15 0.21 11.92
C PRO A 170 -0.46 0.28 10.43
N VAL A 171 -0.96 -0.83 9.87
CA VAL A 171 -1.45 -0.93 8.48
C VAL A 171 -2.88 -1.51 8.45
N ILE A 172 -3.67 -1.14 9.46
CA ILE A 172 -5.08 -1.52 9.57
C ILE A 172 -5.90 -0.52 8.76
N HIS A 173 -6.56 -0.97 7.68
CA HIS A 173 -7.39 -0.13 6.84
C HIS A 173 -8.82 -0.02 7.38
N GLY A 174 -9.42 1.19 7.25
CA GLY A 174 -10.77 1.47 7.68
C GLY A 174 -10.92 1.59 9.20
N ARG A 175 -12.05 1.10 9.73
CA ARG A 175 -12.38 1.19 11.17
C ARG A 175 -11.27 0.59 12.03
N PHE A 176 -11.05 1.20 13.19
CA PHE A 176 -9.99 0.95 14.16
C PHE A 176 -8.60 1.40 13.71
N GLY A 177 -8.29 1.34 12.40
CA GLY A 177 -7.00 1.75 11.84
C GLY A 177 -6.93 3.22 11.47
N GLU A 178 -7.98 3.75 10.84
CA GLU A 178 -8.01 5.11 10.32
C GLU A 178 -8.95 6.05 11.09
N ASP A 179 -9.82 5.51 11.94
CA ASP A 179 -10.76 6.27 12.79
C ASP A 179 -10.19 6.72 14.14
N GLY A 180 -8.90 6.50 14.37
CA GLY A 180 -8.22 6.88 15.60
C GLY A 180 -8.20 5.80 16.69
N GLY A 181 -8.79 4.63 16.49
CA GLY A 181 -8.89 3.58 17.49
C GLY A 181 -7.55 3.00 17.92
N ILE A 182 -6.74 2.52 16.97
CA ILE A 182 -5.40 2.00 17.26
C ILE A 182 -4.46 3.11 17.74
N GLN A 183 -4.59 4.33 17.21
CA GLN A 183 -3.76 5.45 17.59
C GLN A 183 -4.00 5.85 19.05
N GLU A 184 -5.26 5.89 19.49
CA GLU A 184 -5.61 6.18 20.89
C GLU A 184 -5.05 5.11 21.84
N LEU A 185 -5.10 3.84 21.45
CA LEU A 185 -4.47 2.75 22.22
C LEU A 185 -2.97 2.99 22.38
N LEU A 186 -2.28 3.34 21.30
CA LEU A 186 -0.83 3.58 21.31
C LEU A 186 -0.47 4.87 22.09
N GLU A 187 -1.22 5.95 21.89
CA GLU A 187 -1.04 7.23 22.62
C GLU A 187 -1.24 7.07 24.13
N SER A 188 -2.27 6.32 24.56
CA SER A 188 -2.54 6.08 25.99
C SER A 188 -1.43 5.32 26.72
N HIS A 189 -0.59 4.57 25.98
CA HIS A 189 0.56 3.83 26.52
C HIS A 189 1.91 4.47 26.15
N ASN A 190 1.90 5.69 25.58
CA ASN A 190 3.10 6.42 25.13
C ASN A 190 3.97 5.59 24.15
N ILE A 191 3.37 4.78 23.30
CA ILE A 191 4.07 3.98 22.31
C ILE A 191 4.27 4.81 21.04
N PRO A 192 5.52 5.02 20.56
CA PRO A 192 5.78 5.68 19.29
C PRO A 192 5.13 4.93 18.12
N PHE A 193 4.56 5.65 17.15
CA PHE A 193 3.94 5.03 15.99
C PHE A 193 4.06 5.87 14.72
N VAL A 194 3.94 5.19 13.59
CA VAL A 194 3.89 5.77 12.25
C VAL A 194 2.46 6.19 11.94
N GLY A 195 2.27 7.39 11.41
CA GLY A 195 0.99 7.92 10.95
C GLY A 195 0.44 9.06 11.81
N THR A 196 -0.77 9.46 11.48
CA THR A 196 -1.52 10.58 12.06
C THR A 196 -2.05 10.22 13.46
N GLY A 197 -2.14 11.19 14.37
CA GLY A 197 -2.66 11.02 15.71
C GLY A 197 -4.16 10.75 15.78
N SER A 198 -4.64 10.22 16.90
CA SER A 198 -6.03 9.72 17.06
C SER A 198 -7.09 10.79 16.81
N ARG A 199 -6.86 12.02 17.29
CA ARG A 199 -7.79 13.13 17.13
C ARG A 199 -7.97 13.55 15.68
N GLU A 200 -6.86 13.70 14.98
CA GLU A 200 -6.82 14.09 13.57
C GLU A 200 -7.37 12.96 12.68
N CYS A 201 -7.07 11.70 13.03
CA CYS A 201 -7.66 10.52 12.38
C CYS A 201 -9.18 10.54 12.42
N ARG A 202 -9.79 10.75 13.59
CA ARG A 202 -11.26 10.83 13.73
C ARG A 202 -11.89 11.88 12.84
N ARG A 203 -11.25 13.05 12.73
CA ARG A 203 -11.75 14.17 11.91
C ARG A 203 -11.59 13.92 10.42
N ALA A 204 -10.46 13.34 10.00
CA ALA A 204 -10.18 13.11 8.59
C ALA A 204 -10.91 11.89 8.03
N PHE A 205 -11.16 10.87 8.84
CA PHE A 205 -11.83 9.64 8.42
C PHE A 205 -13.35 9.80 8.24
N ASP A 206 -13.99 10.65 9.05
CA ASP A 206 -15.40 10.98 8.89
C ASP A 206 -15.56 11.99 7.74
N LYS A 207 -16.15 11.54 6.63
CA LYS A 207 -16.28 12.33 5.39
C LYS A 207 -17.05 13.64 5.59
N TYR A 208 -18.06 13.62 6.45
CA TYR A 208 -18.83 14.82 6.76
C TYR A 208 -18.01 15.81 7.57
N GLU A 209 -17.39 15.37 8.66
CA GLU A 209 -16.53 16.22 9.50
C GLU A 209 -15.32 16.77 8.71
N ALA A 210 -14.69 15.92 7.89
CA ALA A 210 -13.60 16.34 7.02
C ALA A 210 -14.05 17.44 6.06
N SER A 211 -15.23 17.29 5.44
CA SER A 211 -15.78 18.29 4.52
C SER A 211 -16.08 19.63 5.18
N LEU A 212 -16.57 19.62 6.43
CA LEU A 212 -16.80 20.85 7.21
C LEU A 212 -15.49 21.58 7.47
N VAL A 213 -14.48 20.86 7.97
CA VAL A 213 -13.16 21.43 8.25
C VAL A 213 -12.51 21.98 6.99
N LEU A 214 -12.60 21.26 5.88
CA LEU A 214 -12.03 21.73 4.61
C LEU A 214 -12.72 23.00 4.11
N ARG A 215 -14.04 23.10 4.21
CA ARG A 215 -14.78 24.31 3.88
C ARG A 215 -14.39 25.51 4.75
N ASP A 216 -14.19 25.28 6.06
CA ASP A 216 -13.73 26.33 6.98
C ASP A 216 -12.35 26.89 6.60
N TYR A 217 -11.52 26.08 5.98
CA TYR A 217 -10.21 26.50 5.43
C TYR A 217 -10.28 27.03 3.99
N GLY A 218 -11.48 27.10 3.39
CA GLY A 218 -11.70 27.64 2.04
C GLY A 218 -11.44 26.64 0.90
N PHE A 219 -11.32 25.35 1.19
CA PHE A 219 -11.24 24.32 0.15
C PHE A 219 -12.62 23.98 -0.40
N MET A 220 -12.68 23.67 -1.68
CA MET A 220 -13.90 23.16 -2.29
C MET A 220 -14.13 21.71 -1.90
N THR A 221 -15.35 21.42 -1.48
CA THR A 221 -15.83 20.06 -1.17
C THR A 221 -17.13 19.81 -1.90
N VAL A 222 -17.49 18.54 -2.10
CA VAL A 222 -18.80 18.19 -2.64
C VAL A 222 -19.88 18.69 -1.67
N PRO A 223 -20.92 19.44 -2.14
CA PRO A 223 -22.06 19.76 -1.30
C PRO A 223 -22.69 18.48 -0.74
N ASN A 224 -22.88 18.45 0.57
CA ASN A 224 -23.33 17.25 1.26
C ASN A 224 -24.33 17.55 2.39
N TYR A 225 -25.14 16.55 2.70
CA TYR A 225 -26.10 16.52 3.79
C TYR A 225 -25.90 15.29 4.65
N LEU A 226 -25.96 15.43 5.97
CA LEU A 226 -25.78 14.34 6.92
C LEU A 226 -27.13 13.76 7.33
N VAL A 227 -27.31 12.47 7.12
CA VAL A 227 -28.41 11.67 7.69
C VAL A 227 -27.88 10.90 8.90
N GLN A 228 -28.53 11.09 10.03
CA GLN A 228 -28.17 10.41 11.28
C GLN A 228 -29.40 9.79 11.92
N GLY A 229 -29.35 8.48 12.16
CA GLY A 229 -30.50 7.73 12.65
C GLY A 229 -31.54 7.42 11.56
N THR A 230 -32.63 6.77 11.96
CA THR A 230 -33.69 6.31 11.05
C THR A 230 -34.94 7.20 11.03
N ASP A 231 -34.99 8.20 11.90
CA ASP A 231 -36.04 9.23 11.95
C ASP A 231 -35.53 10.47 11.20
N VAL A 232 -35.82 10.56 9.92
CA VAL A 232 -35.29 11.58 9.01
C VAL A 232 -36.40 12.54 8.62
N ASP A 233 -36.20 13.83 8.85
CA ASP A 233 -37.10 14.87 8.35
C ASP A 233 -36.87 15.08 6.84
N GLU A 234 -37.81 14.55 6.04
CA GLU A 234 -37.75 14.72 4.59
C GLU A 234 -37.81 16.19 4.14
N SER A 235 -38.31 17.10 4.98
CA SER A 235 -38.41 18.52 4.64
C SER A 235 -37.04 19.20 4.63
N GLU A 236 -36.14 18.84 5.55
CA GLU A 236 -34.78 19.40 5.60
C GLU A 236 -33.94 18.95 4.40
N ILE A 237 -34.00 17.65 4.06
CA ILE A 237 -33.28 17.17 2.90
C ILE A 237 -33.87 17.70 1.58
N ALA A 238 -35.20 17.90 1.50
CA ALA A 238 -35.83 18.55 0.35
C ALA A 238 -35.37 20.01 0.19
N GLN A 239 -35.21 20.73 1.29
CA GLN A 239 -34.63 22.07 1.27
C GLN A 239 -33.19 22.03 0.75
N TRP A 240 -32.36 21.09 1.25
CA TRP A 240 -30.98 20.91 0.78
C TRP A 240 -30.92 20.59 -0.72
N PHE A 241 -31.86 19.76 -1.25
CA PHE A 241 -31.96 19.51 -2.70
C PHE A 241 -32.24 20.81 -3.46
N THR A 242 -33.17 21.62 -2.96
CA THR A 242 -33.55 22.92 -3.58
C THR A 242 -32.37 23.89 -3.56
N ASP A 243 -31.65 24.00 -2.45
CA ASP A 243 -30.50 24.90 -2.30
C ASP A 243 -29.36 24.51 -3.25
N ASN A 244 -29.23 23.22 -3.58
CA ASN A 244 -28.25 22.71 -4.53
C ASN A 244 -28.80 22.56 -5.97
N GLN A 245 -29.98 23.14 -6.27
CA GLN A 245 -30.63 23.13 -7.58
C GLN A 245 -30.89 21.71 -8.14
N LEU A 246 -31.12 20.74 -7.25
CA LEU A 246 -31.45 19.37 -7.61
C LEU A 246 -32.98 19.20 -7.70
N ASP A 247 -33.44 18.44 -8.69
CA ASP A 247 -34.84 18.07 -8.78
C ASP A 247 -35.25 17.15 -7.61
N LEU A 248 -36.36 17.47 -6.94
CA LEU A 248 -36.81 16.75 -5.76
C LEU A 248 -37.16 15.28 -6.01
N ASN A 249 -37.47 14.90 -7.25
CA ASN A 249 -37.86 13.55 -7.62
C ASN A 249 -36.77 12.79 -8.39
N MET A 250 -35.97 13.51 -9.19
CA MET A 250 -35.02 12.91 -10.13
C MET A 250 -33.58 13.41 -9.93
N GLY A 251 -33.35 14.37 -9.03
CA GLY A 251 -32.03 14.88 -8.74
C GLY A 251 -31.09 13.75 -8.31
N LYS A 252 -29.98 13.59 -9.01
CA LYS A 252 -29.04 12.48 -8.82
C LYS A 252 -28.04 12.81 -7.72
N VAL A 253 -27.91 11.91 -6.74
CA VAL A 253 -27.01 12.07 -5.60
C VAL A 253 -26.28 10.74 -5.29
N VAL A 254 -25.20 10.84 -4.53
CA VAL A 254 -24.48 9.70 -3.95
C VAL A 254 -24.86 9.58 -2.48
N VAL A 255 -25.25 8.40 -2.05
CA VAL A 255 -25.53 8.05 -0.65
C VAL A 255 -24.44 7.11 -0.19
N LYS A 256 -23.68 7.50 0.84
CA LYS A 256 -22.52 6.72 1.31
C LYS A 256 -22.36 6.80 2.82
N PRO A 257 -21.79 5.77 3.48
CA PRO A 257 -21.43 5.84 4.89
C PRO A 257 -20.41 6.96 5.14
N ALA A 258 -20.51 7.65 6.28
CA ALA A 258 -19.56 8.70 6.64
C ALA A 258 -18.18 8.15 6.98
N LYS A 259 -18.11 6.95 7.59
CA LYS A 259 -16.90 6.34 8.14
C LYS A 259 -16.58 4.98 7.51
N ALA A 260 -16.74 4.85 6.20
CA ALA A 260 -16.35 3.64 5.48
C ALA A 260 -15.41 3.97 4.32
N GLY A 261 -14.42 3.08 4.10
CA GLY A 261 -13.48 3.16 3.00
C GLY A 261 -13.91 2.31 1.79
N SER A 262 -13.06 2.28 0.75
CA SER A 262 -13.14 1.35 -0.39
C SER A 262 -14.48 1.29 -1.12
N SER A 263 -15.24 2.37 -1.13
CA SER A 263 -16.60 2.46 -1.73
C SER A 263 -17.61 1.45 -1.17
N ILE A 264 -17.41 0.96 0.05
CA ILE A 264 -18.36 0.06 0.73
C ILE A 264 -19.62 0.85 1.06
N GLY A 265 -20.79 0.31 0.65
CA GLY A 265 -22.09 0.93 0.93
C GLY A 265 -22.41 2.17 0.08
N VAL A 266 -21.59 2.53 -0.92
CA VAL A 266 -21.86 3.66 -1.82
C VAL A 266 -22.98 3.29 -2.78
N LYS A 267 -24.03 4.11 -2.80
CA LYS A 267 -25.24 3.92 -3.65
C LYS A 267 -25.54 5.23 -4.40
N VAL A 268 -25.99 5.14 -5.66
CA VAL A 268 -26.61 6.28 -6.36
C VAL A 268 -28.09 6.33 -6.00
N ALA A 269 -28.62 7.52 -5.72
CA ALA A 269 -30.02 7.75 -5.45
C ALA A 269 -30.60 8.85 -6.34
N PHE A 270 -31.93 8.81 -6.54
CA PHE A 270 -32.66 9.76 -7.35
C PHE A 270 -33.78 10.41 -6.54
N GLY A 271 -33.67 11.72 -6.35
CA GLY A 271 -34.62 12.51 -5.57
C GLY A 271 -34.58 12.23 -4.07
N VAL A 272 -35.38 12.98 -3.34
CA VAL A 272 -35.40 13.00 -1.87
C VAL A 272 -35.77 11.63 -1.28
N LYS A 273 -36.87 11.03 -1.75
CA LYS A 273 -37.41 9.78 -1.17
C LYS A 273 -36.47 8.59 -1.33
N ASP A 274 -35.85 8.45 -2.51
CA ASP A 274 -34.89 7.36 -2.75
C ASP A 274 -33.62 7.56 -1.93
N SER A 275 -33.16 8.80 -1.76
CA SER A 275 -31.99 9.15 -0.94
C SER A 275 -32.21 8.80 0.52
N VAL A 276 -33.35 9.19 1.11
CA VAL A 276 -33.72 8.87 2.49
C VAL A 276 -33.86 7.36 2.68
N LYS A 277 -34.53 6.68 1.75
CA LYS A 277 -34.68 5.21 1.79
C LYS A 277 -33.31 4.52 1.83
N LYS A 278 -32.40 4.86 0.91
CA LYS A 278 -31.07 4.25 0.82
C LYS A 278 -30.20 4.58 2.02
N ALA A 279 -30.31 5.79 2.58
CA ALA A 279 -29.60 6.16 3.80
C ALA A 279 -30.07 5.33 5.00
N ILE A 280 -31.39 5.19 5.18
CA ILE A 280 -31.98 4.35 6.25
C ILE A 280 -31.60 2.87 6.08
N GLU A 281 -31.55 2.37 4.84
CA GLU A 281 -31.10 1.00 4.56
C GLU A 281 -29.68 0.78 5.06
N LEU A 282 -28.71 1.67 4.74
CA LEU A 282 -27.32 1.58 5.19
C LEU A 282 -27.19 1.59 6.71
N ILE A 283 -28.00 2.42 7.40
CA ILE A 283 -28.03 2.49 8.86
C ILE A 283 -28.58 1.19 9.47
N ARG A 284 -29.66 0.65 8.90
CA ARG A 284 -30.28 -0.61 9.36
C ARG A 284 -29.41 -1.84 9.09
N GLU A 285 -28.65 -1.82 8.03
CA GLU A 285 -27.64 -2.85 7.70
C GLU A 285 -26.44 -2.80 8.67
N GLY A 286 -26.34 -1.76 9.53
CA GLY A 286 -25.28 -1.61 10.51
C GLY A 286 -23.92 -1.27 9.89
N ILE A 287 -23.92 -0.76 8.66
CA ILE A 287 -22.67 -0.36 7.96
C ILE A 287 -22.08 0.88 8.64
N ASP A 288 -22.92 1.89 8.89
CA ASP A 288 -22.58 3.09 9.65
C ASP A 288 -23.85 3.68 10.28
N ASP A 289 -23.71 4.40 11.39
CA ASP A 289 -24.79 5.16 12.04
C ASP A 289 -24.98 6.56 11.45
N ARG A 290 -24.06 6.99 10.59
CA ARG A 290 -24.02 8.28 9.90
C ARG A 290 -23.86 8.05 8.39
N VAL A 291 -24.73 8.65 7.62
CA VAL A 291 -24.74 8.53 6.15
C VAL A 291 -24.68 9.91 5.52
N VAL A 292 -23.82 10.08 4.53
CA VAL A 292 -23.68 11.34 3.79
C VAL A 292 -24.39 11.21 2.45
N VAL A 293 -25.24 12.18 2.15
CA VAL A 293 -25.85 12.40 0.83
C VAL A 293 -25.09 13.51 0.14
N GLU A 294 -24.51 13.25 -1.02
CA GLU A 294 -23.68 14.20 -1.78
C GLU A 294 -24.24 14.42 -3.17
N VAL A 295 -24.06 15.64 -3.70
CA VAL A 295 -24.35 15.92 -5.11
C VAL A 295 -23.55 14.95 -5.98
N PHE A 296 -24.20 14.33 -6.95
CA PHE A 296 -23.50 13.47 -7.91
C PHE A 296 -22.72 14.34 -8.90
N ILE A 297 -21.42 14.14 -8.98
CA ILE A 297 -20.55 14.87 -9.88
C ILE A 297 -20.49 14.14 -11.23
N GLU A 298 -20.89 14.82 -12.30
CA GLU A 298 -20.78 14.34 -13.67
C GLU A 298 -19.65 15.12 -14.38
N ASP A 299 -19.09 14.57 -15.45
CA ASP A 299 -18.07 15.21 -16.29
C ASP A 299 -16.83 15.72 -15.54
N ALA A 300 -16.43 15.02 -14.49
CA ALA A 300 -15.21 15.29 -13.73
C ALA A 300 -14.15 14.21 -13.94
N TYR A 301 -12.91 14.59 -13.72
CA TYR A 301 -11.76 13.70 -13.79
C TYR A 301 -11.29 13.34 -12.39
N GLU A 302 -11.35 12.06 -12.04
CA GLU A 302 -10.89 11.59 -10.73
C GLU A 302 -9.37 11.59 -10.65
N PHE A 303 -8.82 12.05 -9.52
CA PHE A 303 -7.41 11.97 -9.22
C PHE A 303 -7.15 11.43 -7.82
N THR A 304 -5.98 10.87 -7.64
CA THR A 304 -5.43 10.50 -6.33
C THR A 304 -4.01 11.04 -6.19
N ALA A 305 -3.69 11.58 -5.03
CA ALA A 305 -2.41 12.20 -4.73
C ALA A 305 -1.83 11.66 -3.41
N ILE A 306 -0.62 11.13 -3.44
CA ILE A 306 0.13 10.72 -2.25
C ILE A 306 0.90 11.92 -1.72
N VAL A 307 0.73 12.17 -0.43
CA VAL A 307 1.45 13.19 0.33
C VAL A 307 2.40 12.51 1.31
N LEU A 308 3.65 12.96 1.33
CA LEU A 308 4.68 12.52 2.28
C LEU A 308 5.14 13.70 3.11
N ASP A 309 5.22 13.52 4.43
CA ASP A 309 5.90 14.48 5.28
C ASP A 309 7.40 14.17 5.30
N VAL A 310 8.20 15.09 4.80
CA VAL A 310 9.68 15.00 4.78
C VAL A 310 10.32 15.97 5.78
N GLY A 311 9.54 16.50 6.71
CA GLY A 311 10.03 17.36 7.78
C GLY A 311 10.91 16.61 8.78
N SER A 312 11.32 17.31 9.82
CA SER A 312 12.14 16.75 10.91
C SER A 312 11.60 17.17 12.27
N GLY A 313 11.64 16.27 13.23
CA GLY A 313 11.10 16.50 14.58
C GLY A 313 9.62 16.88 14.53
N SER A 314 9.25 17.99 15.11
CA SER A 314 7.88 18.53 15.11
C SER A 314 7.51 19.29 13.84
N VAL A 315 8.49 19.61 12.97
CA VAL A 315 8.24 20.39 11.74
C VAL A 315 7.66 19.49 10.67
N CYS A 316 6.46 19.82 10.19
CA CYS A 316 5.80 19.17 9.08
C CYS A 316 6.18 19.85 7.77
N HIS A 317 6.68 19.08 6.79
CA HIS A 317 6.99 19.56 5.44
C HIS A 317 6.42 18.60 4.40
N PRO A 318 5.14 18.76 4.01
CA PRO A 318 4.49 17.84 3.09
C PRO A 318 4.97 18.04 1.66
N VAL A 319 5.34 16.95 1.04
CA VAL A 319 5.68 16.85 -0.38
C VAL A 319 4.66 15.95 -1.07
N VAL A 320 4.00 16.47 -2.09
CA VAL A 320 3.02 15.71 -2.87
C VAL A 320 3.71 15.09 -4.07
N LEU A 321 3.59 13.78 -4.22
CA LEU A 321 4.08 13.05 -5.37
C LEU A 321 3.31 13.43 -6.64
N MET A 322 3.71 12.88 -7.78
CA MET A 322 2.98 13.12 -9.03
C MET A 322 1.61 12.45 -8.95
N PRO A 323 0.50 13.21 -9.02
CA PRO A 323 -0.85 12.64 -8.94
C PRO A 323 -1.12 11.61 -10.03
N THR A 324 -2.07 10.73 -9.77
CA THR A 324 -2.58 9.77 -10.75
C THR A 324 -4.01 10.12 -11.12
N GLU A 325 -4.29 10.20 -12.41
CA GLU A 325 -5.65 10.27 -12.95
C GLU A 325 -6.23 8.86 -12.99
N VAL A 326 -7.48 8.72 -12.53
CA VAL A 326 -8.24 7.47 -12.57
C VAL A 326 -9.33 7.60 -13.63
N GLN A 327 -9.24 6.82 -14.70
CA GLN A 327 -10.21 6.84 -15.79
C GLN A 327 -11.00 5.54 -15.83
N LEU A 328 -12.33 5.65 -15.69
CA LEU A 328 -13.25 4.53 -15.93
C LEU A 328 -13.46 4.35 -17.43
N GLN A 329 -13.33 3.12 -17.92
CA GLN A 329 -13.66 2.74 -19.29
C GLN A 329 -15.04 2.09 -19.31
N PHE A 330 -16.00 2.73 -19.97
CA PHE A 330 -17.32 2.20 -20.16
C PHE A 330 -17.33 1.38 -21.46
N HIS A 331 -17.37 0.06 -21.34
CA HIS A 331 -17.60 -0.82 -22.48
C HIS A 331 -19.09 -1.13 -22.57
N GLY A 332 -19.81 -0.34 -23.36
CA GLY A 332 -21.04 -0.71 -24.07
C GLY A 332 -22.11 -1.53 -23.33
N SER A 333 -22.28 -1.40 -22.02
CA SER A 333 -23.40 -2.01 -21.33
C SER A 333 -24.65 -1.15 -21.49
N SER A 334 -25.77 -1.82 -21.72
CA SER A 334 -27.05 -1.23 -22.09
C SER A 334 -27.77 -0.47 -20.96
N ASP A 335 -27.11 -0.27 -19.81
CA ASP A 335 -27.68 0.47 -18.68
C ASP A 335 -26.67 1.47 -18.08
N PRO A 336 -26.69 2.74 -18.54
CA PRO A 336 -25.74 3.75 -18.07
C PRO A 336 -25.96 4.20 -16.60
N LYS A 337 -26.99 3.69 -15.92
CA LYS A 337 -27.40 4.20 -14.60
C LYS A 337 -26.69 3.55 -13.43
N GLU A 338 -26.27 2.29 -13.53
CA GLU A 338 -25.56 1.58 -12.45
C GLU A 338 -24.04 1.61 -12.55
N ASP A 339 -23.48 1.91 -13.72
CA ASP A 339 -22.04 1.77 -13.99
C ASP A 339 -21.16 2.98 -13.62
N ALA A 340 -21.75 4.02 -13.03
CA ALA A 340 -21.08 5.31 -12.85
C ALA A 340 -20.19 5.42 -11.60
N ILE A 341 -20.04 4.36 -10.79
CA ILE A 341 -19.27 4.41 -9.54
C ILE A 341 -17.99 3.58 -9.63
N PHE A 342 -16.86 4.15 -9.18
CA PHE A 342 -15.62 3.42 -8.95
C PHE A 342 -15.75 2.59 -7.66
N ASP A 343 -16.39 1.43 -7.76
CA ASP A 343 -16.71 0.54 -6.66
C ASP A 343 -15.49 -0.30 -6.19
N TYR A 344 -15.68 -1.06 -5.09
CA TYR A 344 -14.68 -1.96 -4.53
C TYR A 344 -14.11 -2.94 -5.57
N ARG A 345 -14.94 -3.48 -6.45
CA ARG A 345 -14.51 -4.44 -7.49
C ARG A 345 -13.57 -3.78 -8.49
N ARG A 346 -13.89 -2.56 -8.91
CA ARG A 346 -13.07 -1.79 -9.87
C ARG A 346 -11.76 -1.31 -9.23
N LYS A 347 -11.75 -1.06 -7.91
CA LYS A 347 -10.53 -0.65 -7.17
C LYS A 347 -9.52 -1.77 -6.99
N TYR A 348 -9.96 -2.99 -6.70
CA TYR A 348 -9.08 -4.06 -6.21
C TYR A 348 -9.05 -5.31 -7.08
N LEU A 349 -10.00 -5.49 -8.00
CA LEU A 349 -9.96 -6.62 -8.93
C LEU A 349 -9.38 -6.17 -10.27
N PRO A 350 -8.57 -7.01 -10.94
CA PRO A 350 -8.01 -6.70 -12.25
C PRO A 350 -9.13 -6.68 -13.30
N THR A 351 -9.76 -5.52 -13.47
CA THR A 351 -10.77 -5.29 -14.49
C THR A 351 -10.16 -4.43 -15.59
N GLN A 352 -10.50 -4.70 -16.84
CA GLN A 352 -10.11 -3.86 -17.98
C GLN A 352 -10.89 -2.52 -18.02
N GLN A 353 -11.66 -2.24 -16.97
CA GLN A 353 -12.58 -1.09 -16.90
C GLN A 353 -11.95 0.17 -16.32
N VAL A 354 -10.72 0.10 -15.80
CA VAL A 354 -10.04 1.23 -15.18
C VAL A 354 -8.66 1.41 -15.78
N THR A 355 -8.33 2.64 -16.14
CA THR A 355 -6.99 3.02 -16.61
C THR A 355 -6.42 4.09 -15.69
N TYR A 356 -5.14 3.96 -15.36
CA TYR A 356 -4.40 4.87 -14.49
C TYR A 356 -3.34 5.62 -15.28
N HIS A 357 -3.30 6.95 -15.14
CA HIS A 357 -2.29 7.78 -15.78
C HIS A 357 -1.47 8.54 -14.74
N THR A 358 -0.18 8.20 -14.63
CA THR A 358 0.80 8.88 -13.78
C THR A 358 2.00 9.29 -14.61
N PRO A 359 2.21 10.58 -14.91
CA PRO A 359 1.42 11.76 -14.53
C PRO A 359 0.01 11.76 -15.15
N PRO A 360 -0.93 12.51 -14.54
CA PRO A 360 -2.26 12.70 -15.11
C PRO A 360 -2.19 13.51 -16.41
N ARG A 361 -3.17 13.37 -17.28
CA ARG A 361 -3.26 14.08 -18.57
C ARG A 361 -3.83 15.50 -18.42
N PHE A 362 -3.84 16.03 -17.21
CA PHE A 362 -4.32 17.37 -16.90
C PHE A 362 -3.31 18.44 -17.35
N PRO A 363 -3.78 19.69 -17.57
CA PRO A 363 -2.88 20.82 -17.77
C PRO A 363 -1.88 20.97 -16.61
N ILE A 364 -0.66 21.41 -16.90
CA ILE A 364 0.42 21.51 -15.89
C ILE A 364 0.01 22.39 -14.71
N HIS A 365 -0.71 23.49 -14.95
CA HIS A 365 -1.17 24.37 -13.88
C HIS A 365 -2.19 23.68 -12.94
N VAL A 366 -3.03 22.78 -13.47
CA VAL A 366 -3.97 21.97 -12.69
C VAL A 366 -3.20 20.96 -11.81
N ILE A 367 -2.22 20.25 -12.39
CA ILE A 367 -1.36 19.33 -11.64
C ILE A 367 -0.67 20.06 -10.48
N LYS A 368 -0.12 21.24 -10.76
CA LYS A 368 0.54 22.07 -9.75
C LYS A 368 -0.43 22.46 -8.63
N ARG A 369 -1.63 22.91 -8.99
CA ARG A 369 -2.67 23.29 -8.04
C ARG A 369 -3.16 22.12 -7.19
N ILE A 370 -3.38 20.91 -7.78
CA ILE A 370 -3.70 19.69 -7.03
C ILE A 370 -2.62 19.42 -5.96
N ARG A 371 -1.35 19.54 -6.33
CA ARG A 371 -0.25 19.30 -5.40
C ARG A 371 -0.18 20.35 -4.29
N GLU A 372 -0.42 21.62 -4.61
CA GLU A 372 -0.44 22.72 -3.63
C GLU A 372 -1.62 22.52 -2.65
N GLU A 373 -2.83 22.26 -3.15
CA GLU A 373 -4.00 22.03 -2.31
C GLU A 373 -3.86 20.78 -1.44
N ALA A 374 -3.41 19.65 -1.98
CA ALA A 374 -3.17 18.44 -1.20
C ALA A 374 -2.13 18.65 -0.09
N SER A 375 -1.07 19.43 -0.35
CA SER A 375 -0.06 19.80 0.64
C SER A 375 -0.68 20.65 1.77
N LEU A 376 -1.50 21.63 1.41
CA LEU A 376 -2.18 22.49 2.38
C LEU A 376 -3.23 21.72 3.20
N ILE A 377 -4.01 20.83 2.58
CA ILE A 377 -4.99 19.97 3.26
C ILE A 377 -4.27 19.10 4.30
N PHE A 378 -3.15 18.48 3.93
CA PHE A 378 -2.35 17.67 4.84
C PHE A 378 -1.92 18.46 6.09
N GLN A 379 -1.44 19.69 5.91
CA GLN A 379 -1.04 20.57 7.02
C GLN A 379 -2.23 21.03 7.86
N LYS A 380 -3.31 21.49 7.22
CA LYS A 380 -4.48 22.05 7.92
C LYS A 380 -5.24 21.04 8.74
N LEU A 381 -5.28 19.79 8.31
CA LEU A 381 -5.85 18.68 9.06
C LEU A 381 -4.90 18.12 10.12
N GLY A 382 -3.64 18.56 10.16
CA GLY A 382 -2.66 18.07 11.12
C GLY A 382 -2.20 16.64 10.85
N LEU A 383 -2.24 16.20 9.60
CA LEU A 383 -1.83 14.86 9.20
C LEU A 383 -0.32 14.69 9.36
N ARG A 384 0.14 13.44 9.48
CA ARG A 384 1.54 13.12 9.75
C ARG A 384 2.01 11.96 8.91
N ASP A 385 3.30 11.97 8.61
CA ASP A 385 4.09 10.97 7.92
C ASP A 385 3.65 10.74 6.47
N PHE A 386 2.42 10.36 6.23
CA PHE A 386 1.86 10.20 4.87
C PHE A 386 0.33 10.20 4.88
N ALA A 387 -0.26 10.50 3.72
CA ALA A 387 -1.68 10.31 3.44
C ALA A 387 -1.92 10.18 1.94
N ARG A 388 -3.08 9.68 1.55
CA ARG A 388 -3.60 9.74 0.18
C ARG A 388 -4.83 10.64 0.16
N ILE A 389 -4.82 11.62 -0.73
CA ILE A 389 -5.92 12.56 -0.93
C ILE A 389 -6.52 12.28 -2.29
N ASP A 390 -7.81 11.94 -2.29
CA ASP A 390 -8.58 11.65 -3.49
C ASP A 390 -9.50 12.86 -3.81
N GLY A 391 -9.74 13.12 -5.08
CA GLY A 391 -10.55 14.26 -5.48
C GLY A 391 -10.95 14.25 -6.95
N TRP A 392 -11.67 15.31 -7.33
CA TRP A 392 -12.17 15.55 -8.68
C TRP A 392 -11.60 16.85 -9.25
N TYR A 393 -11.21 16.78 -10.51
CA TYR A 393 -10.93 17.97 -11.31
C TYR A 393 -12.10 18.23 -12.25
N LEU A 394 -12.75 19.38 -12.11
CA LEU A 394 -13.81 19.88 -12.94
C LEU A 394 -13.22 20.83 -13.99
N ALA A 395 -13.30 20.46 -15.26
CA ALA A 395 -12.83 21.32 -16.33
C ALA A 395 -13.66 22.63 -16.42
N PRO A 396 -13.11 23.72 -16.97
CA PRO A 396 -13.78 25.05 -17.00
C PRO A 396 -15.18 25.08 -17.60
N ASN A 397 -15.50 24.11 -18.46
CA ASN A 397 -16.79 24.02 -19.16
C ASN A 397 -17.77 23.03 -18.52
N SER A 398 -17.45 22.46 -17.33
CA SER A 398 -18.39 21.58 -16.63
C SER A 398 -19.52 22.40 -16.02
N ASN A 399 -20.78 22.04 -16.33
CA ASN A 399 -21.98 22.82 -15.92
C ASN A 399 -22.39 22.64 -14.46
N LEU A 400 -21.61 21.91 -13.65
CA LEU A 400 -22.04 21.38 -12.35
C LEU A 400 -22.07 22.37 -11.19
N LEU A 401 -21.41 23.52 -11.31
CA LEU A 401 -21.31 24.49 -10.22
C LEU A 401 -21.62 25.92 -10.68
N SER A 402 -22.59 26.08 -11.59
CA SER A 402 -23.00 27.39 -12.07
C SER A 402 -23.59 28.32 -10.98
N SER A 403 -23.88 27.78 -9.79
CA SER A 403 -24.45 28.51 -8.66
C SER A 403 -23.54 28.60 -7.43
N ALA A 404 -22.48 27.85 -7.33
CA ALA A 404 -21.52 27.99 -6.23
C ALA A 404 -20.61 29.19 -6.55
N SER A 405 -20.96 30.32 -5.97
CA SER A 405 -20.26 31.59 -5.99
C SER A 405 -18.76 31.43 -5.81
N GLU A 406 -18.03 32.25 -6.60
CA GLU A 406 -16.59 32.51 -6.45
C GLU A 406 -15.66 31.33 -6.68
N ARG A 407 -15.46 30.99 -7.94
CA ARG A 407 -14.35 30.17 -8.41
C ARG A 407 -13.04 30.78 -7.93
N LEU A 408 -12.36 30.15 -6.98
CA LEU A 408 -11.03 30.56 -6.48
C LEU A 408 -9.94 30.51 -7.57
N GLY A 409 -10.16 29.73 -8.64
CA GLY A 409 -9.38 29.75 -9.88
C GLY A 409 -10.12 30.55 -10.93
N GLY A 410 -9.45 31.41 -11.68
CA GLY A 410 -10.07 32.15 -12.78
C GLY A 410 -10.85 31.26 -13.77
N PRO A 411 -11.69 31.79 -14.62
CA PRO A 411 -12.63 31.04 -15.47
C PRO A 411 -11.97 30.02 -16.42
N GLU A 412 -10.66 30.06 -16.56
CA GLU A 412 -9.90 29.14 -17.44
C GLU A 412 -9.23 27.98 -16.71
N SER A 413 -9.24 27.94 -15.36
CA SER A 413 -8.44 26.94 -14.60
C SER A 413 -9.22 25.73 -14.11
N GLY A 414 -10.56 25.74 -14.17
CA GLY A 414 -11.40 24.69 -13.60
C GLY A 414 -11.33 24.64 -12.06
N ASP A 415 -12.02 23.69 -11.46
CA ASP A 415 -12.11 23.55 -10.01
C ASP A 415 -11.54 22.21 -9.52
N ILE A 416 -10.93 22.21 -8.33
CA ILE A 416 -10.43 21.03 -7.66
C ILE A 416 -11.28 20.82 -6.42
N ILE A 417 -11.84 19.60 -6.30
CA ILE A 417 -12.71 19.23 -5.19
C ILE A 417 -12.06 18.06 -4.46
N CYS A 418 -11.80 18.20 -3.15
CA CYS A 418 -11.37 17.09 -2.30
C CYS A 418 -12.60 16.27 -1.89
N THR A 419 -12.49 14.93 -2.01
CA THR A 419 -13.59 14.01 -1.73
C THR A 419 -13.31 13.05 -0.59
N ASP A 420 -12.08 12.58 -0.45
CA ASP A 420 -11.71 11.56 0.54
C ASP A 420 -10.26 11.69 0.99
N ILE A 421 -10.03 11.38 2.26
CA ILE A 421 -8.70 11.42 2.89
C ILE A 421 -8.43 10.05 3.47
N ASN A 422 -7.46 9.36 2.90
CA ASN A 422 -7.05 8.04 3.33
C ASN A 422 -5.77 8.15 4.16
N LEU A 423 -5.90 7.89 5.44
CA LEU A 423 -4.82 8.05 6.42
C LEU A 423 -3.81 6.90 6.34
N ILE A 424 -4.27 5.74 5.89
CA ILE A 424 -3.44 4.59 5.56
C ILE A 424 -3.70 4.23 4.09
N SER A 425 -2.81 4.68 3.20
CA SER A 425 -2.86 4.28 1.79
C SER A 425 -2.58 2.79 1.65
N GLY A 426 -3.22 2.12 0.69
CA GLY A 426 -2.83 0.76 0.32
C GLY A 426 -1.33 0.69 0.00
N MET A 427 -0.66 -0.31 0.55
CA MET A 427 0.78 -0.54 0.39
C MET A 427 1.07 -1.89 -0.27
N GLU A 428 0.09 -2.45 -0.97
CA GLU A 428 0.33 -3.59 -1.86
C GLU A 428 1.23 -3.18 -3.03
N GLN A 429 1.89 -4.16 -3.65
CA GLN A 429 2.96 -3.96 -4.64
C GLN A 429 2.58 -3.02 -5.80
N THR A 430 1.30 -3.00 -6.19
CA THR A 430 0.78 -2.22 -7.32
C THR A 430 -0.04 -1.00 -6.88
N SER A 431 0.04 -0.61 -5.62
CA SER A 431 -0.72 0.53 -5.08
C SER A 431 -0.29 1.86 -5.69
N PHE A 432 -1.18 2.85 -5.65
CA PHE A 432 -0.87 4.23 -6.05
C PHE A 432 0.32 4.79 -5.28
N PHE A 433 0.47 4.39 -4.01
CA PHE A 433 1.57 4.79 -3.16
C PHE A 433 2.92 4.48 -3.82
N PHE A 434 3.12 3.23 -4.24
CA PHE A 434 4.37 2.84 -4.88
C PHE A 434 4.47 3.26 -6.34
N GLN A 435 3.36 3.30 -7.07
CA GLN A 435 3.35 3.79 -8.45
C GLN A 435 3.83 5.24 -8.52
N GLN A 436 3.29 6.12 -7.68
CA GLN A 436 3.70 7.52 -7.65
C GLN A 436 5.12 7.71 -7.12
N ALA A 437 5.54 6.93 -6.10
CA ALA A 437 6.89 6.95 -5.57
C ALA A 437 7.93 6.57 -6.63
N SER A 438 7.65 5.54 -7.43
CA SER A 438 8.57 5.08 -8.48
C SER A 438 8.80 6.13 -9.57
N LYS A 439 7.81 6.98 -9.85
CA LYS A 439 7.94 8.08 -10.85
C LYS A 439 8.97 9.15 -10.44
N VAL A 440 9.28 9.25 -9.16
CA VAL A 440 10.30 10.16 -8.63
C VAL A 440 11.57 9.43 -8.15
N GLY A 441 11.70 8.15 -8.52
CA GLY A 441 12.91 7.36 -8.28
C GLY A 441 12.98 6.65 -6.92
N PHE A 442 11.90 6.67 -6.11
CA PHE A 442 11.87 5.89 -4.88
C PHE A 442 11.56 4.41 -5.16
N SER A 443 12.38 3.53 -4.61
CA SER A 443 11.99 2.13 -4.46
C SER A 443 10.99 1.96 -3.32
N HIS A 444 10.28 0.84 -3.28
CA HIS A 444 9.38 0.50 -2.19
C HIS A 444 10.09 0.56 -0.83
N SER A 445 11.30 0.02 -0.75
CA SER A 445 12.09 0.05 0.49
C SER A 445 12.47 1.48 0.87
N ASN A 446 12.90 2.30 -0.08
CA ASN A 446 13.31 3.67 0.22
C ASN A 446 12.16 4.50 0.77
N ILE A 447 10.97 4.45 0.15
CA ILE A 447 9.84 5.26 0.61
C ILE A 447 9.34 4.81 1.99
N LEU A 448 9.22 3.49 2.24
CA LEU A 448 8.75 2.97 3.53
C LEU A 448 9.74 3.26 4.65
N ARG A 449 11.06 3.12 4.39
CA ARG A 449 12.10 3.45 5.36
C ARG A 449 12.14 4.95 5.65
N THR A 450 11.91 5.80 4.63
CA THR A 450 11.78 7.25 4.81
C THR A 450 10.63 7.58 5.75
N ILE A 451 9.48 6.91 5.62
CA ILE A 451 8.32 7.10 6.52
C ILE A 451 8.66 6.67 7.94
N VAL A 452 9.29 5.50 8.13
CA VAL A 452 9.71 5.03 9.46
C VAL A 452 10.71 6.00 10.09
N HIS A 453 11.68 6.48 9.32
CA HIS A 453 12.64 7.47 9.77
C HIS A 453 11.96 8.79 10.15
N ARG A 454 11.05 9.29 9.28
CA ARG A 454 10.28 10.50 9.56
C ARG A 454 9.47 10.36 10.86
N ALA A 455 8.73 9.27 11.01
CA ALA A 455 7.96 9.01 12.23
C ALA A 455 8.85 8.96 13.47
N SER A 456 9.96 8.21 13.39
CA SER A 456 10.93 8.11 14.49
C SER A 456 11.50 9.46 14.90
N SER A 457 11.68 10.40 13.97
CA SER A 457 12.21 11.75 14.28
C SER A 457 11.30 12.59 15.16
N ARG A 458 10.02 12.24 15.28
CA ARG A 458 9.05 12.93 16.15
C ARG A 458 9.19 12.56 17.63
N PHE A 459 9.86 11.45 17.92
CA PHE A 459 9.99 10.90 19.27
C PHE A 459 11.43 11.05 19.77
N PRO A 460 11.66 11.86 20.83
CA PRO A 460 13.01 12.11 21.36
C PRO A 460 13.75 10.83 21.75
N ASP A 461 13.03 9.84 22.28
CA ASP A 461 13.58 8.55 22.72
C ASP A 461 14.18 7.72 21.59
N LEU A 462 13.86 8.06 20.31
CA LEU A 462 14.39 7.40 19.12
C LEU A 462 15.50 8.21 18.43
N SER A 463 16.03 9.26 19.07
CA SER A 463 17.11 10.10 18.54
C SER A 463 18.37 9.31 18.17
N TRP A 464 18.67 8.23 18.89
CA TRP A 464 19.78 7.32 18.61
C TRP A 464 19.70 6.68 17.21
N TYR A 465 18.50 6.30 16.77
CA TYR A 465 18.27 5.73 15.44
C TYR A 465 18.47 6.79 14.33
N ASN A 466 17.92 7.99 14.54
CA ASN A 466 17.99 9.07 13.56
C ASN A 466 19.43 9.53 13.29
N ASN A 467 20.28 9.61 14.32
CA ASN A 467 21.67 9.95 14.19
C ASN A 467 22.47 8.89 13.40
N GLY A 468 22.17 7.60 13.62
CA GLY A 468 22.78 6.49 12.89
C GLY A 468 22.35 6.43 11.42
N TYR A 469 21.08 6.72 11.13
CA TYR A 469 20.53 6.70 9.77
C TYR A 469 21.15 7.80 8.88
N SER A 470 21.33 9.01 9.42
CA SER A 470 21.98 10.11 8.71
C SER A 470 23.43 9.80 8.32
N GLN A 471 24.16 9.07 9.16
CA GLN A 471 25.51 8.61 8.85
C GLN A 471 25.53 7.53 7.74
N LEU A 472 24.54 6.64 7.70
CA LEU A 472 24.41 5.64 6.65
C LEU A 472 24.13 6.26 5.28
N LEU A 473 23.32 7.31 5.22
CA LEU A 473 23.04 8.02 3.97
C LEU A 473 24.27 8.80 3.45
N GLN A 474 25.09 9.32 4.34
CA GLN A 474 26.33 10.03 3.96
C GLN A 474 27.45 9.05 3.53
N GLY A 475 27.47 7.84 4.07
CA GLY A 475 28.47 6.81 3.74
C GLY A 475 28.17 6.02 2.46
N SER A 476 26.96 6.13 1.90
CA SER A 476 26.56 5.35 0.72
C SER A 476 26.93 5.99 -0.63
N THR A 477 27.53 7.19 -0.65
CA THR A 477 27.94 7.87 -1.88
C THR A 477 29.31 7.41 -2.42
N ASP A 478 30.08 6.63 -1.65
CA ASP A 478 31.48 6.26 -2.01
C ASP A 478 31.73 4.75 -2.17
N LEU A 479 30.67 3.92 -2.28
CA LEU A 479 30.86 2.53 -2.67
C LEU A 479 31.00 2.42 -4.20
N GLU A 480 32.23 2.66 -4.71
CA GLU A 480 32.63 2.16 -6.01
C GLU A 480 32.51 0.63 -5.99
N ILE A 481 31.47 0.12 -6.70
CA ILE A 481 31.30 -1.32 -6.92
C ILE A 481 32.41 -1.78 -7.89
N SER A 482 33.56 -2.17 -7.37
CA SER A 482 34.63 -2.83 -8.14
C SER A 482 34.42 -4.35 -8.13
N GLY A 483 33.35 -4.84 -8.73
CA GLY A 483 33.08 -6.26 -8.87
C GLY A 483 32.15 -6.53 -10.07
N ASP A 484 32.31 -7.70 -10.71
CA ASP A 484 31.42 -8.15 -11.78
C ASP A 484 30.00 -8.33 -11.21
N VAL A 485 29.07 -7.45 -11.63
CA VAL A 485 27.64 -7.54 -11.26
C VAL A 485 27.03 -8.76 -11.94
N GLN A 486 26.55 -9.71 -11.15
CA GLN A 486 25.90 -10.91 -11.67
C GLN A 486 24.48 -10.62 -12.15
N LYS A 487 24.14 -11.09 -13.35
CA LYS A 487 22.77 -10.99 -13.89
C LYS A 487 21.95 -12.17 -13.42
N VAL A 488 20.82 -11.88 -12.75
CA VAL A 488 19.88 -12.89 -12.24
C VAL A 488 18.51 -12.64 -12.85
N PHE A 489 17.88 -13.69 -13.39
CA PHE A 489 16.51 -13.64 -13.89
C PHE A 489 15.61 -14.41 -12.95
N VAL A 490 14.57 -13.77 -12.40
CA VAL A 490 13.54 -14.42 -11.59
C VAL A 490 12.32 -14.66 -12.47
N ILE A 491 12.07 -15.93 -12.80
CA ILE A 491 10.98 -16.32 -13.72
C ILE A 491 9.81 -16.83 -12.90
N PHE A 492 8.61 -16.29 -13.12
CA PHE A 492 7.38 -16.67 -12.43
C PHE A 492 6.14 -16.52 -13.33
N GLY A 493 4.97 -16.97 -12.88
CA GLY A 493 3.74 -16.99 -13.67
C GLY A 493 3.43 -18.36 -14.25
N GLY A 494 3.15 -18.45 -15.53
CA GLY A 494 2.75 -19.70 -16.22
C GLY A 494 1.24 -19.83 -16.37
N ASP A 495 0.77 -21.02 -16.75
CA ASP A 495 -0.62 -21.32 -17.16
C ASP A 495 -1.34 -22.33 -16.25
N THR A 496 -0.74 -22.69 -15.11
CA THR A 496 -1.36 -23.60 -14.16
C THR A 496 -2.31 -22.90 -13.20
N SER A 497 -3.14 -23.66 -12.51
CA SER A 497 -4.00 -23.14 -11.42
C SER A 497 -3.19 -22.49 -10.28
N GLU A 498 -1.90 -22.78 -10.17
CA GLU A 498 -0.98 -22.22 -9.19
C GLU A 498 -0.27 -20.94 -9.67
N ARG A 499 -0.68 -20.37 -10.81
CA ARG A 499 -0.10 -19.14 -11.36
C ARG A 499 -0.01 -18.02 -10.31
N GLN A 500 -1.07 -17.82 -9.52
CA GLN A 500 -1.10 -16.78 -8.50
C GLN A 500 -0.03 -17.01 -7.42
N VAL A 501 0.13 -18.24 -6.98
CA VAL A 501 1.18 -18.64 -6.01
C VAL A 501 2.57 -18.39 -6.60
N SER A 502 2.76 -18.74 -7.88
CA SER A 502 4.02 -18.50 -8.59
C SER A 502 4.35 -17.01 -8.69
N VAL A 503 3.37 -16.16 -9.01
CA VAL A 503 3.55 -14.70 -9.06
C VAL A 503 3.94 -14.15 -7.70
N MET A 504 3.25 -14.56 -6.63
CA MET A 504 3.57 -14.12 -5.25
C MET A 504 4.98 -14.55 -4.83
N SER A 505 5.33 -15.82 -5.05
CA SER A 505 6.64 -16.37 -4.70
C SER A 505 7.77 -15.73 -5.50
N GLY A 506 7.58 -15.57 -6.81
CA GLY A 506 8.55 -14.95 -7.69
C GLY A 506 8.79 -13.47 -7.38
N THR A 507 7.72 -12.73 -7.07
CA THR A 507 7.83 -11.33 -6.63
C THR A 507 8.61 -11.22 -5.32
N ASN A 508 8.32 -12.09 -4.34
CA ASN A 508 9.05 -12.12 -3.08
C ASN A 508 10.55 -12.40 -3.29
N VAL A 509 10.89 -13.41 -4.10
CA VAL A 509 12.28 -13.73 -4.42
C VAL A 509 12.97 -12.57 -5.11
N TRP A 510 12.33 -11.97 -6.12
CA TRP A 510 12.87 -10.80 -6.84
C TRP A 510 13.18 -9.63 -5.91
N ILE A 511 12.23 -9.24 -5.05
CA ILE A 511 12.40 -8.15 -4.09
C ILE A 511 13.57 -8.41 -3.13
N ASN A 512 13.66 -9.64 -2.59
CA ASN A 512 14.72 -9.99 -1.65
C ASN A 512 16.11 -10.02 -2.30
N LEU A 513 16.21 -10.42 -3.57
CA LEU A 513 17.47 -10.42 -4.30
C LEU A 513 17.96 -9.01 -4.66
N GLN A 514 17.07 -8.04 -4.81
CA GLN A 514 17.45 -6.63 -5.05
C GLN A 514 18.24 -5.98 -3.89
N ARG A 515 18.29 -6.61 -2.74
CA ARG A 515 19.07 -6.14 -1.58
C ARG A 515 20.57 -6.36 -1.74
N PHE A 516 20.97 -7.18 -2.70
CA PHE A 516 22.37 -7.50 -2.97
C PHE A 516 22.89 -6.58 -4.06
N VAL A 517 23.88 -5.76 -3.73
CA VAL A 517 24.44 -4.73 -4.63
C VAL A 517 25.24 -5.33 -5.79
N ASP A 518 25.70 -6.57 -5.64
CA ASP A 518 26.42 -7.37 -6.63
C ASP A 518 25.50 -8.14 -7.60
N LEU A 519 24.16 -7.98 -7.46
CA LEU A 519 23.19 -8.63 -8.34
C LEU A 519 22.41 -7.61 -9.16
N ASN A 520 22.31 -7.86 -10.46
CA ASN A 520 21.36 -7.19 -11.36
C ASN A 520 20.19 -8.14 -11.65
N VAL A 521 19.08 -7.92 -10.94
CA VAL A 521 17.95 -8.87 -10.90
C VAL A 521 16.81 -8.40 -11.81
N THR A 522 16.48 -9.17 -12.83
CA THR A 522 15.40 -8.90 -13.76
C THR A 522 14.22 -9.84 -13.51
N PRO A 523 13.03 -9.33 -13.15
CA PRO A 523 11.83 -10.17 -13.04
C PRO A 523 11.27 -10.50 -14.43
N CYS A 524 10.91 -11.76 -14.64
CA CYS A 524 10.41 -12.28 -15.89
C CYS A 524 9.07 -12.99 -15.69
N LEU A 525 8.01 -12.47 -16.31
CA LEU A 525 6.68 -13.05 -16.23
C LEU A 525 6.43 -13.98 -17.42
N LEU A 526 6.13 -15.26 -17.13
CA LEU A 526 5.63 -16.21 -18.13
C LEU A 526 4.16 -15.90 -18.45
N SER A 527 3.87 -15.63 -19.71
CA SER A 527 2.52 -15.50 -20.22
C SER A 527 1.73 -16.81 -20.08
N PRO A 528 0.41 -16.77 -19.76
CA PRO A 528 -0.43 -17.93 -19.92
C PRO A 528 -0.51 -18.28 -21.41
N SER A 529 -0.47 -19.58 -21.73
CA SER A 529 -0.67 -20.03 -23.11
C SER A 529 -2.06 -19.61 -23.56
N LEU A 530 -2.15 -18.85 -24.65
CA LEU A 530 -3.43 -18.61 -25.30
C LEU A 530 -3.90 -19.98 -25.82
N SER A 531 -4.95 -20.54 -25.23
CA SER A 531 -5.59 -21.76 -25.69
C SER A 531 -6.24 -21.47 -27.02
N ASN A 532 -5.50 -21.67 -28.14
CA ASN A 532 -6.14 -21.85 -29.43
C ASN A 532 -6.89 -23.17 -29.34
N SER A 533 -8.20 -23.10 -29.56
CA SER A 533 -9.16 -24.20 -29.59
C SER A 533 -8.95 -25.12 -30.83
N SER A 534 -7.77 -25.70 -30.96
CA SER A 534 -7.53 -26.80 -31.91
C SER A 534 -6.38 -27.62 -31.31
N GLY A 535 -6.78 -28.79 -30.77
CA GLY A 535 -5.84 -29.72 -30.14
C GLY A 535 -4.73 -30.13 -31.05
N THR A 536 -3.51 -29.94 -30.59
CA THR A 536 -2.37 -30.86 -30.79
C THR A 536 -1.14 -30.23 -30.15
N SER A 537 -0.45 -31.01 -29.31
CA SER A 537 0.91 -30.86 -28.76
C SER A 537 1.31 -29.50 -28.14
N SER A 538 1.53 -29.52 -26.86
CA SER A 538 2.23 -28.49 -26.09
C SER A 538 3.67 -28.29 -26.57
N ASN A 539 3.89 -27.47 -27.58
CA ASN A 539 5.23 -26.99 -27.92
C ASN A 539 5.63 -25.92 -26.94
N LEU A 540 6.69 -26.17 -26.16
CA LEU A 540 7.36 -25.22 -25.28
C LEU A 540 7.90 -23.98 -26.01
N ASP A 541 8.01 -24.05 -27.35
CA ASP A 541 8.64 -23.03 -28.18
C ASP A 541 7.80 -21.75 -28.38
N ASN A 542 6.54 -21.73 -27.92
CA ASN A 542 5.63 -20.58 -28.11
C ASN A 542 5.20 -19.88 -26.82
N LYS A 543 5.93 -20.06 -25.71
CA LYS A 543 5.64 -19.33 -24.47
C LYS A 543 6.37 -18.00 -24.47
N GLU A 544 5.61 -16.91 -24.38
CA GLU A 544 6.16 -15.58 -24.24
C GLU A 544 6.63 -15.33 -22.81
N VAL A 545 7.82 -14.76 -22.70
CA VAL A 545 8.40 -14.31 -21.43
C VAL A 545 8.54 -12.80 -21.49
N TRP A 546 7.90 -12.11 -20.57
CA TRP A 546 7.95 -10.67 -20.47
C TRP A 546 8.97 -10.26 -19.39
N ALA A 547 10.05 -9.65 -19.81
CA ALA A 547 10.94 -8.97 -18.85
C ALA A 547 10.23 -7.73 -18.33
N LEU A 548 9.97 -7.68 -17.03
CA LEU A 548 9.31 -6.54 -16.40
C LEU A 548 10.35 -5.47 -16.08
N PRO A 549 10.02 -4.17 -16.23
CA PRO A 549 10.93 -3.11 -15.84
C PRO A 549 11.22 -3.21 -14.33
N SER A 550 12.48 -3.12 -13.98
CA SER A 550 12.96 -3.18 -12.59
C SER A 550 12.82 -1.83 -11.85
N LYS A 551 12.32 -0.78 -12.54
CA LYS A 551 12.11 0.58 -12.00
C LYS A 551 10.72 1.08 -12.37
#